data_0af5ab0cca97e8e9149123d7627dbe67
#
_entry.id   0af5ab0cca97e8e9149123d7627dbe67
#
_cell.length_a   1.000
_cell.length_b   1.000
_cell.length_c   1.000
_cell.angle_alpha   90.00
_cell.angle_beta   90.00
_cell.angle_gamma   90.00
#
_symmetry.space_group_name_H-M   'P 1'
#
loop_
_entity.id
_entity.type
_entity.pdbx_description
1 polymer ?
#
loop_
_entity_poly.entity_id
_entity_poly.type
_entity_poly.pdbx_seq_one_letter_code
_entity_poly.pdbx_strand_id
1 'polypeptide(L)'
;MENIIETLTAQEKENLIAKKVMKNTTIFHEGDHCSSIGIIKTGHVVISSFSLTGKEIIYNSLYDNQMFGNNLIFSSDPYYKGDVIAKDNSEIIFINKEQLITLLTKNKNFLNIYLMYQSDFAKKLNATIKLLSFDSAYERFLYYMEINNNYTKIKSITSLANILQLSRETLSRLIHKLKKDNNIIITNKNIRLVK
;
A
#
# COMPACT_ATOMS: atom_id res chain seq x y z
N MET A 1 -10.41 -8.14 -2.17
CA MET A 1 -10.75 -7.29 -1.00
C MET A 1 -12.14 -6.76 -1.25
N GLU A 2 -13.04 -6.87 -0.29
CA GLU A 2 -14.40 -6.33 -0.45
C GLU A 2 -14.37 -4.83 -0.67
N ASN A 3 -15.25 -4.33 -1.55
CA ASN A 3 -15.27 -2.92 -1.92
C ASN A 3 -16.04 -2.13 -0.85
N ILE A 4 -15.34 -1.32 -0.07
CA ILE A 4 -15.96 -0.51 0.99
C ILE A 4 -17.02 0.46 0.45
N ILE A 5 -16.90 0.93 -0.80
CA ILE A 5 -17.87 1.83 -1.44
C ILE A 5 -19.22 1.12 -1.68
N GLU A 6 -19.20 -0.20 -1.88
CA GLU A 6 -20.43 -0.99 -2.08
C GLU A 6 -21.23 -1.18 -0.80
N THR A 7 -20.62 -1.01 0.37
CA THR A 7 -21.34 -1.06 1.65
C THR A 7 -22.19 0.18 1.93
N LEU A 8 -21.97 1.26 1.16
CA LEU A 8 -22.68 2.52 1.31
C LEU A 8 -24.06 2.46 0.63
N THR A 9 -25.08 2.92 1.31
CA THR A 9 -26.42 3.14 0.75
C THR A 9 -26.41 4.27 -0.28
N ALA A 10 -27.47 4.36 -1.09
CA ALA A 10 -27.59 5.44 -2.08
C ALA A 10 -27.53 6.82 -1.41
N GLN A 11 -28.25 7.00 -0.31
CA GLN A 11 -28.27 8.26 0.46
C GLN A 11 -26.90 8.61 1.06
N GLU A 12 -26.14 7.63 1.54
CA GLU A 12 -24.77 7.84 2.03
C GLU A 12 -23.83 8.27 0.91
N LYS A 13 -23.97 7.68 -0.29
CA LYS A 13 -23.16 8.03 -1.47
C LYS A 13 -23.42 9.45 -1.97
N GLU A 14 -24.66 9.91 -1.93
CA GLU A 14 -25.03 11.29 -2.34
C GLU A 14 -24.36 12.37 -1.48
N ASN A 15 -24.07 12.07 -0.22
CA ASN A 15 -23.40 12.97 0.71
C ASN A 15 -21.87 12.97 0.60
N LEU A 16 -21.28 12.15 -0.30
CA LEU A 16 -19.84 12.05 -0.44
C LEU A 16 -19.34 12.84 -1.65
N ILE A 17 -18.17 13.44 -1.48
CA ILE A 17 -17.53 14.22 -2.53
C ILE A 17 -16.56 13.34 -3.31
N ALA A 18 -16.93 13.04 -4.57
CA ALA A 18 -15.99 12.41 -5.51
C ALA A 18 -15.25 13.49 -6.30
N LYS A 19 -13.91 13.43 -6.31
CA LYS A 19 -13.06 14.36 -7.06
C LYS A 19 -12.26 13.59 -8.11
N LYS A 20 -12.22 14.14 -9.33
CA LYS A 20 -11.28 13.72 -10.36
C LYS A 20 -9.95 14.43 -10.13
N VAL A 21 -8.88 13.69 -10.05
CA VAL A 21 -7.52 14.16 -9.84
C VAL A 21 -6.67 13.76 -11.03
N MET A 22 -6.00 14.73 -11.62
CA MET A 22 -5.13 14.49 -12.79
C MET A 22 -3.84 13.79 -12.37
N LYS A 23 -3.27 13.05 -13.30
CA LYS A 23 -1.95 12.43 -13.12
C LYS A 23 -0.90 13.47 -12.67
N ASN A 24 -0.02 13.06 -11.78
CA ASN A 24 1.06 13.86 -11.18
C ASN A 24 0.58 15.04 -10.30
N THR A 25 -0.69 15.07 -9.91
CA THR A 25 -1.18 16.04 -8.93
C THR A 25 -0.87 15.58 -7.52
N THR A 26 -0.28 16.45 -6.70
CA THR A 26 -0.19 16.26 -5.26
C THR A 26 -1.54 16.56 -4.63
N ILE A 27 -2.10 15.57 -3.93
CA ILE A 27 -3.41 15.64 -3.28
C ILE A 27 -3.28 16.26 -1.89
N PHE A 28 -2.24 15.84 -1.16
CA PHE A 28 -1.82 16.38 0.13
C PHE A 28 -0.30 16.43 0.19
N HIS A 29 0.22 17.47 0.83
CA HIS A 29 1.66 17.60 1.08
C HIS A 29 2.05 16.98 2.42
N GLU A 30 3.32 16.60 2.53
CA GLU A 30 3.91 16.26 3.82
C GLU A 30 3.74 17.43 4.78
N GLY A 31 3.27 17.12 6.01
CA GLY A 31 2.93 18.12 7.02
C GLY A 31 1.50 18.67 6.97
N ASP A 32 0.71 18.37 5.94
CA ASP A 32 -0.70 18.73 5.90
C ASP A 32 -1.51 17.98 6.99
N HIS A 33 -2.49 18.67 7.58
CA HIS A 33 -3.40 18.05 8.55
C HIS A 33 -4.39 17.10 7.85
N CYS A 34 -4.49 15.87 8.35
CA CYS A 34 -5.41 14.85 7.84
C CYS A 34 -6.83 15.06 8.38
N SER A 35 -7.66 15.81 7.67
CA SER A 35 -9.06 16.08 8.01
C SER A 35 -10.07 15.13 7.35
N SER A 36 -9.62 14.31 6.39
CA SER A 36 -10.46 13.38 5.64
C SER A 36 -9.66 12.14 5.24
N ILE A 37 -10.37 11.02 5.05
CA ILE A 37 -9.82 9.87 4.33
C ILE A 37 -10.13 10.01 2.84
N GLY A 38 -9.25 9.45 1.98
CA GLY A 38 -9.51 9.28 0.56
C GLY A 38 -9.68 7.81 0.21
N ILE A 39 -10.76 7.44 -0.48
CA ILE A 39 -10.98 6.11 -1.05
C ILE A 39 -10.81 6.21 -2.56
N ILE A 40 -9.88 5.45 -3.11
CA ILE A 40 -9.60 5.44 -4.56
C ILE A 40 -10.71 4.62 -5.24
N LYS A 41 -11.58 5.30 -5.99
CA LYS A 41 -12.59 4.63 -6.80
C LYS A 41 -11.95 4.01 -8.05
N THR A 42 -11.09 4.76 -8.72
CA THR A 42 -10.26 4.31 -9.85
C THR A 42 -8.95 5.07 -9.85
N GLY A 43 -7.85 4.42 -10.24
CA GLY A 43 -6.56 5.05 -10.45
C GLY A 43 -5.43 4.50 -9.58
N HIS A 44 -4.37 5.29 -9.44
CA HIS A 44 -3.17 4.91 -8.70
C HIS A 44 -2.62 6.11 -7.93
N VAL A 45 -2.52 5.97 -6.61
CA VAL A 45 -2.00 6.97 -5.69
C VAL A 45 -0.79 6.40 -4.95
N VAL A 46 0.25 7.21 -4.78
CA VAL A 46 1.40 6.84 -3.95
C VAL A 46 1.54 7.80 -2.78
N ILE A 47 2.13 7.30 -1.69
CA ILE A 47 2.57 8.11 -0.56
C ILE A 47 4.09 8.03 -0.55
N SER A 48 4.76 9.17 -0.72
CA SER A 48 6.21 9.24 -0.83
C SER A 48 6.79 10.49 -0.16
N SER A 49 8.06 10.41 0.24
CA SER A 49 8.85 11.57 0.63
C SER A 49 10.22 11.51 -0.01
N PHE A 50 11.05 12.54 0.23
CA PHE A 50 12.41 12.56 -0.27
C PHE A 50 13.40 12.36 0.88
N SER A 51 14.42 11.52 0.65
CA SER A 51 15.55 11.40 1.55
C SER A 51 16.39 12.69 1.55
N LEU A 52 17.29 12.84 2.53
CA LEU A 52 18.25 13.94 2.57
C LEU A 52 19.13 14.03 1.31
N THR A 53 19.28 12.94 0.57
CA THR A 53 20.03 12.89 -0.69
C THR A 53 19.14 13.14 -1.93
N GLY A 54 17.87 13.54 -1.75
CA GLY A 54 16.94 13.82 -2.84
C GLY A 54 16.33 12.56 -3.51
N LYS A 55 16.55 11.37 -2.95
CA LYS A 55 15.94 10.14 -3.48
C LYS A 55 14.50 10.00 -3.00
N GLU A 56 13.56 9.78 -3.94
CA GLU A 56 12.16 9.48 -3.60
C GLU A 56 12.06 8.13 -2.86
N ILE A 57 11.39 8.15 -1.71
CA ILE A 57 11.06 6.97 -0.89
C ILE A 57 9.55 6.78 -0.94
N ILE A 58 9.10 5.72 -1.59
CA ILE A 58 7.68 5.38 -1.66
C ILE A 58 7.32 4.49 -0.47
N TYR A 59 6.49 5.00 0.43
CA TYR A 59 5.99 4.25 1.61
C TYR A 59 4.83 3.34 1.25
N ASN A 60 3.94 3.80 0.36
CA ASN A 60 2.76 3.05 -0.04
C ASN A 60 2.38 3.31 -1.49
N SER A 61 1.78 2.31 -2.12
CA SER A 61 1.29 2.36 -3.49
C SER A 61 -0.12 1.79 -3.49
N LEU A 62 -1.10 2.65 -3.75
CA LEU A 62 -2.52 2.40 -3.53
C LEU A 62 -3.27 2.44 -4.87
N TYR A 63 -4.17 1.49 -5.03
CA TYR A 63 -4.96 1.27 -6.24
C TYR A 63 -6.46 1.30 -5.92
N ASP A 64 -7.29 0.96 -6.90
CA ASP A 64 -8.74 0.90 -6.79
C ASP A 64 -9.20 0.19 -5.51
N ASN A 65 -10.20 0.73 -4.86
CA ASN A 65 -10.78 0.27 -3.59
C ASN A 65 -9.84 0.31 -2.38
N GLN A 66 -8.68 0.96 -2.50
CA GLN A 66 -7.78 1.20 -1.37
C GLN A 66 -7.96 2.62 -0.83
N MET A 67 -7.53 2.85 0.40
CA MET A 67 -7.70 4.15 1.07
C MET A 67 -6.40 4.69 1.65
N PHE A 68 -6.35 6.00 1.80
CA PHE A 68 -5.29 6.72 2.50
C PHE A 68 -5.87 7.66 3.56
N GLY A 69 -5.04 8.10 4.50
CA GLY A 69 -5.44 8.95 5.62
C GLY A 69 -6.14 8.18 6.75
N ASN A 70 -6.57 6.94 6.52
CA ASN A 70 -7.31 6.11 7.48
C ASN A 70 -6.54 5.80 8.76
N ASN A 71 -5.21 5.75 8.71
CA ASN A 71 -4.33 5.57 9.87
C ASN A 71 -3.96 6.88 10.57
N LEU A 72 -4.30 8.02 9.99
CA LEU A 72 -3.97 9.35 10.51
C LEU A 72 -5.16 10.05 11.14
N ILE A 73 -6.35 9.94 10.55
CA ILE A 73 -7.53 10.75 10.88
C ILE A 73 -7.96 10.65 12.36
N PHE A 74 -7.68 9.53 13.01
CA PHE A 74 -7.93 9.30 14.45
C PHE A 74 -6.65 9.28 15.29
N SER A 75 -5.49 9.58 14.68
CA SER A 75 -4.23 9.68 15.41
C SER A 75 -4.19 10.91 16.32
N SER A 76 -3.39 10.84 17.39
CA SER A 76 -3.04 12.01 18.20
C SER A 76 -2.14 13.00 17.46
N ASP A 77 -1.48 12.56 16.36
CA ASP A 77 -0.65 13.37 15.46
C ASP A 77 -1.13 13.17 14.01
N PRO A 78 -2.26 13.84 13.62
CA PRO A 78 -2.94 13.58 12.36
C PRO A 78 -2.32 14.37 11.20
N TYR A 79 -1.02 14.30 10.99
CA TYR A 79 -0.31 14.97 9.90
C TYR A 79 0.32 13.98 8.94
N TYR A 80 0.22 14.25 7.64
CA TYR A 80 0.84 13.41 6.61
C TYR A 80 2.37 13.41 6.76
N LYS A 81 2.97 12.23 6.71
CA LYS A 81 4.43 12.03 6.81
C LYS A 81 5.09 11.84 5.44
N GLY A 82 4.42 12.24 4.39
CA GLY A 82 4.86 12.23 3.00
C GLY A 82 3.77 12.75 2.09
N ASP A 83 4.13 13.15 0.89
CA ASP A 83 3.21 13.62 -0.13
C ASP A 83 2.30 12.50 -0.61
N VAL A 84 1.02 12.79 -0.79
CA VAL A 84 0.02 11.91 -1.41
C VAL A 84 -0.14 12.34 -2.86
N ILE A 85 0.31 11.54 -3.82
CA ILE A 85 0.42 11.92 -5.23
C ILE A 85 -0.36 10.95 -6.11
N ALA A 86 -1.22 11.47 -7.00
CA ALA A 86 -1.86 10.68 -8.05
C ALA A 86 -0.84 10.34 -9.14
N LYS A 87 -0.53 9.06 -9.34
CA LYS A 87 0.40 8.61 -10.42
C LYS A 87 -0.33 8.33 -11.74
N ASP A 88 -1.65 8.24 -11.71
CA ASP A 88 -2.52 8.17 -12.89
C ASP A 88 -3.73 9.09 -12.68
N ASN A 89 -4.48 9.37 -13.76
CA ASN A 89 -5.77 10.03 -13.61
C ASN A 89 -6.66 9.18 -12.69
N SER A 90 -7.11 9.77 -11.61
CA SER A 90 -7.77 9.06 -10.51
C SER A 90 -9.10 9.69 -10.16
N GLU A 91 -10.05 8.88 -9.71
CA GLU A 91 -11.28 9.35 -9.09
C GLU A 91 -11.26 8.93 -7.61
N ILE A 92 -11.37 9.90 -6.70
CA ILE A 92 -11.20 9.70 -5.25
C ILE A 92 -12.42 10.22 -4.53
N ILE A 93 -12.97 9.40 -3.64
CA ILE A 93 -14.05 9.78 -2.72
C ILE A 93 -13.41 10.25 -1.42
N PHE A 94 -13.70 11.48 -1.01
CA PHE A 94 -13.25 12.04 0.26
C PHE A 94 -14.37 11.95 1.29
N ILE A 95 -14.03 11.48 2.49
CA ILE A 95 -14.92 11.36 3.65
C ILE A 95 -14.26 12.11 4.80
N ASN A 96 -14.84 13.21 5.23
CA ASN A 96 -14.31 13.96 6.37
C ASN A 96 -14.52 13.21 7.69
N LYS A 97 -13.85 13.66 8.76
CA LYS A 97 -13.85 12.97 10.06
C LYS A 97 -15.26 12.78 10.63
N GLU A 98 -16.13 13.78 10.53
CA GLU A 98 -17.49 13.72 11.07
C GLU A 98 -18.38 12.75 10.28
N GLN A 99 -18.30 12.81 8.94
CA GLN A 99 -18.97 11.85 8.06
C GLN A 99 -18.49 10.42 8.33
N LEU A 100 -17.17 10.24 8.50
CA LEU A 100 -16.59 8.94 8.80
C LEU A 100 -17.09 8.39 10.14
N ILE A 101 -17.13 9.19 11.20
CA ILE A 101 -17.71 8.80 12.50
C ILE A 101 -19.18 8.40 12.33
N THR A 102 -19.95 9.16 11.57
CA THR A 102 -21.37 8.87 11.30
C THR A 102 -21.53 7.53 10.59
N LEU A 103 -20.72 7.25 9.56
CA LEU A 103 -20.73 5.97 8.84
C LEU A 103 -20.33 4.81 9.74
N LEU A 104 -19.27 4.97 10.52
CA LEU A 104 -18.80 3.94 11.46
C LEU A 104 -19.81 3.61 12.56
N THR A 105 -20.64 4.57 12.98
CA THR A 105 -21.64 4.35 14.03
C THR A 105 -22.98 3.85 13.51
N LYS A 106 -23.37 4.21 12.28
CA LYS A 106 -24.71 3.92 11.73
C LYS A 106 -24.72 2.77 10.71
N ASN A 107 -23.61 2.53 10.02
CA ASN A 107 -23.51 1.49 8.98
C ASN A 107 -22.58 0.36 9.43
N LYS A 108 -23.18 -0.71 9.96
CA LYS A 108 -22.45 -1.87 10.50
C LYS A 108 -21.58 -2.57 9.43
N ASN A 109 -22.04 -2.62 8.18
CA ASN A 109 -21.26 -3.23 7.11
C ASN A 109 -20.02 -2.39 6.78
N PHE A 110 -20.18 -1.07 6.67
CA PHE A 110 -19.07 -0.14 6.50
C PHE A 110 -18.06 -0.26 7.65
N LEU A 111 -18.53 -0.28 8.91
CA LEU A 111 -17.68 -0.47 10.09
C LEU A 111 -16.85 -1.76 10.00
N ASN A 112 -17.48 -2.89 9.68
CA ASN A 112 -16.79 -4.18 9.59
C ASN A 112 -15.68 -4.16 8.53
N ILE A 113 -15.98 -3.63 7.34
CA ILE A 113 -14.98 -3.53 6.25
C ILE A 113 -13.87 -2.54 6.62
N TYR A 114 -14.19 -1.41 7.24
CA TYR A 114 -13.21 -0.44 7.71
C TYR A 114 -12.24 -1.06 8.75
N LEU A 115 -12.76 -1.79 9.75
CA LEU A 115 -11.94 -2.46 10.76
C LEU A 115 -11.08 -3.58 10.15
N MET A 116 -11.63 -4.35 9.21
CA MET A 116 -10.86 -5.35 8.47
C MET A 116 -9.70 -4.69 7.72
N TYR A 117 -9.95 -3.55 7.08
CA TYR A 117 -8.92 -2.77 6.38
C TYR A 117 -7.79 -2.33 7.32
N GLN A 118 -8.15 -1.81 8.50
CA GLN A 118 -7.17 -1.39 9.52
C GLN A 118 -6.35 -2.58 10.03
N SER A 119 -7.00 -3.72 10.25
CA SER A 119 -6.35 -4.95 10.70
C SER A 119 -5.38 -5.50 9.65
N ASP A 120 -5.79 -5.54 8.38
CA ASP A 120 -4.94 -6.00 7.28
C ASP A 120 -3.76 -5.06 7.04
N PHE A 121 -3.96 -3.75 7.20
CA PHE A 121 -2.88 -2.77 7.15
C PHE A 121 -1.85 -3.00 8.26
N ALA A 122 -2.31 -3.21 9.51
CA ALA A 122 -1.43 -3.51 10.64
C ALA A 122 -0.66 -4.82 10.45
N LYS A 123 -1.32 -5.88 9.93
CA LYS A 123 -0.65 -7.15 9.57
C LYS A 123 0.43 -6.95 8.52
N LYS A 124 0.15 -6.18 7.47
CA LYS A 124 1.12 -5.86 6.41
C LYS A 124 2.31 -5.08 6.96
N LEU A 125 2.07 -4.12 7.86
CA LEU A 125 3.11 -3.35 8.52
C LEU A 125 4.01 -4.24 9.38
N ASN A 126 3.43 -5.12 10.20
CA ASN A 126 4.17 -6.09 11.01
C ASN A 126 5.01 -7.05 10.15
N ALA A 127 4.48 -7.53 9.02
CA ALA A 127 5.24 -8.35 8.08
C ALA A 127 6.43 -7.59 7.47
N THR A 128 6.24 -6.31 7.17
CA THR A 128 7.31 -5.43 6.66
C THR A 128 8.39 -5.21 7.73
N ILE A 129 8.00 -4.93 8.97
CA ILE A 129 8.95 -4.77 10.09
C ILE A 129 9.77 -6.06 10.28
N LYS A 130 9.09 -7.22 10.28
CA LYS A 130 9.77 -8.52 10.39
C LYS A 130 10.72 -8.76 9.21
N LEU A 131 10.31 -8.43 7.98
CA LEU A 131 11.18 -8.54 6.81
C LEU A 131 12.44 -7.66 6.96
N LEU A 132 12.29 -6.44 7.46
CA LEU A 132 13.42 -5.52 7.64
C LEU A 132 14.34 -5.90 8.82
N SER A 133 13.87 -6.70 9.77
CA SER A 133 14.69 -7.20 10.89
C SER A 133 15.70 -8.28 10.50
N PHE A 134 15.58 -8.86 9.30
CA PHE A 134 16.59 -9.80 8.81
C PHE A 134 17.80 -9.06 8.25
N ASP A 135 19.00 -9.50 8.63
CA ASP A 135 20.26 -8.85 8.24
C ASP A 135 20.66 -9.16 6.81
N SER A 136 20.38 -10.39 6.33
CA SER A 136 20.82 -10.84 5.02
C SER A 136 19.74 -10.70 3.94
N ALA A 137 20.17 -10.38 2.72
CA ALA A 137 19.30 -10.37 1.54
C ALA A 137 18.64 -11.75 1.29
N TYR A 138 19.34 -12.82 1.65
CA TYR A 138 18.85 -14.19 1.49
C TYR A 138 17.69 -14.48 2.44
N GLU A 139 17.81 -14.13 3.73
CA GLU A 139 16.75 -14.32 4.72
C GLU A 139 15.51 -13.48 4.39
N ARG A 140 15.69 -12.22 3.96
CA ARG A 140 14.57 -11.38 3.49
C ARG A 140 13.84 -12.00 2.31
N PHE A 141 14.61 -12.55 1.35
CA PHE A 141 14.03 -13.24 0.20
C PHE A 141 13.27 -14.50 0.62
N LEU A 142 13.86 -15.35 1.47
CA LEU A 142 13.21 -16.57 1.96
C LEU A 142 11.92 -16.26 2.73
N TYR A 143 11.97 -15.31 3.67
CA TYR A 143 10.79 -14.88 4.41
C TYR A 143 9.68 -14.35 3.49
N TYR A 144 10.05 -13.52 2.51
CA TYR A 144 9.10 -13.05 1.52
C TYR A 144 8.46 -14.20 0.72
N MET A 145 9.25 -15.18 0.32
CA MET A 145 8.72 -16.34 -0.38
C MET A 145 7.80 -17.19 0.51
N GLU A 146 8.16 -17.39 1.78
CA GLU A 146 7.37 -18.14 2.76
C GLU A 146 5.99 -17.53 2.94
N ILE A 147 5.90 -16.23 3.21
CA ILE A 147 4.60 -15.54 3.38
C ILE A 147 3.75 -15.47 2.10
N ASN A 148 4.35 -15.73 0.93
CA ASN A 148 3.69 -15.87 -0.36
C ASN A 148 3.55 -17.32 -0.82
N ASN A 149 3.51 -18.28 0.10
CA ASN A 149 3.36 -19.72 -0.18
C ASN A 149 4.42 -20.28 -1.15
N ASN A 150 5.66 -19.81 -1.04
CA ASN A 150 6.80 -20.17 -1.86
C ASN A 150 6.64 -19.89 -3.36
N TYR A 151 5.71 -18.98 -3.71
CA TYR A 151 5.44 -18.56 -5.09
C TYR A 151 5.18 -17.06 -5.16
N THR A 152 5.77 -16.39 -6.13
CA THR A 152 5.47 -14.98 -6.39
C THR A 152 5.55 -14.66 -7.88
N LYS A 153 4.60 -13.83 -8.36
CA LYS A 153 4.66 -13.20 -9.68
C LYS A 153 5.18 -11.78 -9.52
N ILE A 154 6.29 -11.47 -10.16
CA ILE A 154 6.92 -10.17 -10.06
C ILE A 154 6.69 -9.33 -11.32
N LYS A 155 6.50 -8.02 -11.15
CA LYS A 155 6.45 -7.08 -12.28
C LYS A 155 7.85 -6.94 -12.91
N SER A 156 8.88 -6.82 -12.05
CA SER A 156 10.29 -6.72 -12.43
C SER A 156 11.17 -7.06 -11.22
N ILE A 157 12.46 -7.32 -11.47
CA ILE A 157 13.46 -7.47 -10.39
C ILE A 157 13.54 -6.21 -9.55
N THR A 158 13.44 -5.03 -10.16
CA THR A 158 13.43 -3.75 -9.43
C THR A 158 12.25 -3.65 -8.47
N SER A 159 11.05 -4.07 -8.90
CA SER A 159 9.87 -4.04 -8.03
C SER A 159 10.02 -4.98 -6.82
N LEU A 160 10.58 -6.17 -7.02
CA LEU A 160 10.85 -7.09 -5.91
C LEU A 160 11.96 -6.58 -5.00
N ALA A 161 13.02 -5.97 -5.56
CA ALA A 161 14.10 -5.37 -4.78
C ALA A 161 13.56 -4.25 -3.85
N ASN A 162 12.66 -3.41 -4.35
CA ASN A 162 12.01 -2.39 -3.54
C ASN A 162 11.17 -2.99 -2.39
N ILE A 163 10.41 -4.05 -2.66
CA ILE A 163 9.64 -4.77 -1.61
C ILE A 163 10.57 -5.31 -0.52
N LEU A 164 11.72 -5.90 -0.92
CA LEU A 164 12.70 -6.49 -0.01
C LEU A 164 13.64 -5.44 0.62
N GLN A 165 13.52 -4.15 0.24
CA GLN A 165 14.43 -3.08 0.64
C GLN A 165 15.90 -3.43 0.35
N LEU A 166 16.14 -3.95 -0.87
CA LEU A 166 17.46 -4.32 -1.39
C LEU A 166 17.81 -3.47 -2.62
N SER A 167 19.10 -3.36 -2.93
CA SER A 167 19.48 -2.86 -4.25
C SER A 167 19.09 -3.87 -5.33
N ARG A 168 18.77 -3.37 -6.54
CA ARG A 168 18.48 -4.24 -7.69
C ARG A 168 19.63 -5.21 -7.97
N GLU A 169 20.86 -4.73 -7.84
CA GLU A 169 22.08 -5.50 -8.07
C GLU A 169 22.24 -6.63 -7.05
N THR A 170 22.00 -6.33 -5.77
CA THR A 170 22.06 -7.33 -4.68
C THR A 170 21.03 -8.44 -4.92
N LEU A 171 19.78 -8.08 -5.22
CA LEU A 171 18.73 -9.05 -5.50
C LEU A 171 19.02 -9.85 -6.78
N SER A 172 19.50 -9.20 -7.84
CA SER A 172 19.84 -9.88 -9.09
C SER A 172 20.92 -10.94 -8.89
N ARG A 173 21.98 -10.60 -8.13
CA ARG A 173 23.05 -11.57 -7.77
C ARG A 173 22.51 -12.72 -6.94
N LEU A 174 21.66 -12.44 -5.96
CA LEU A 174 21.03 -13.46 -5.13
C LEU A 174 20.19 -14.43 -5.97
N ILE A 175 19.29 -13.91 -6.82
CA ILE A 175 18.45 -14.71 -7.71
C ILE A 175 19.29 -15.57 -8.65
N HIS A 176 20.35 -15.01 -9.23
CA HIS A 176 21.26 -15.78 -10.11
C HIS A 176 21.90 -16.96 -9.37
N LYS A 177 22.40 -16.72 -8.14
CA LYS A 177 22.96 -17.77 -7.28
C LYS A 177 21.93 -18.86 -6.98
N LEU A 178 20.75 -18.48 -6.49
CA LEU A 178 19.69 -19.43 -6.14
C LEU A 178 19.21 -20.27 -7.33
N LYS A 179 19.16 -19.68 -8.53
CA LYS A 179 18.83 -20.38 -9.77
C LYS A 179 19.92 -21.39 -10.14
N LYS A 180 21.20 -21.00 -10.02
CA LYS A 180 22.34 -21.88 -10.29
C LYS A 180 22.35 -23.08 -9.33
N ASP A 181 22.00 -22.85 -8.08
CA ASP A 181 21.96 -23.87 -7.01
C ASP A 181 20.65 -24.70 -7.04
N ASN A 182 19.80 -24.53 -8.06
CA ASN A 182 18.49 -25.17 -8.22
C ASN A 182 17.50 -24.93 -7.04
N ASN A 183 17.72 -23.90 -6.24
CA ASN A 183 16.85 -23.56 -5.10
C ASN A 183 15.58 -22.80 -5.53
N ILE A 184 15.58 -22.23 -6.74
CA ILE A 184 14.41 -21.55 -7.32
C ILE A 184 14.22 -21.89 -8.78
N ILE A 185 12.97 -21.89 -9.23
CA ILE A 185 12.59 -21.95 -10.64
C ILE A 185 11.99 -20.60 -11.05
N ILE A 186 12.41 -20.07 -12.19
CA ILE A 186 11.89 -18.82 -12.75
C ILE A 186 11.30 -19.10 -14.13
N THR A 187 10.00 -18.81 -14.27
CA THR A 187 9.27 -19.00 -15.53
C THR A 187 8.33 -17.80 -15.75
N ASN A 188 8.50 -17.07 -16.86
CA ASN A 188 7.62 -15.93 -17.23
C ASN A 188 7.32 -14.94 -16.09
N LYS A 189 8.36 -14.44 -15.41
CA LYS A 189 8.26 -13.54 -14.24
C LYS A 189 7.65 -14.18 -12.98
N ASN A 190 7.49 -15.49 -12.96
CA ASN A 190 7.11 -16.21 -11.75
C ASN A 190 8.35 -16.81 -11.11
N ILE A 191 8.47 -16.67 -9.80
CA ILE A 191 9.53 -17.28 -8.99
C ILE A 191 8.88 -18.28 -8.06
N ARG A 192 9.42 -19.49 -8.01
CA ARG A 192 9.01 -20.57 -7.10
C ARG A 192 10.23 -21.12 -6.38
N LEU A 193 10.12 -21.27 -5.05
CA LEU A 193 11.11 -22.04 -4.28
C LEU A 193 10.97 -23.53 -4.60
N VAL A 194 12.12 -24.17 -4.79
CA VAL A 194 12.22 -25.63 -4.87
C VAL A 194 12.47 -26.11 -3.43
N LYS A 195 11.57 -26.96 -2.92
CA LYS A 195 11.75 -27.59 -1.61
C LYS A 195 12.77 -28.73 -1.72
#